data_97c7d126ec69c85e20bf3f835686351f
#
_entry.id   97c7d126ec69c85e20bf3f835686351f
#
_cell.length_a   1.000
_cell.length_b   1.000
_cell.length_c   1.000
_cell.angle_alpha   90.00
_cell.angle_beta   90.00
_cell.angle_gamma   90.00
#
_symmetry.space_group_name_H-M   'P 1'
#
loop_
_entity.id
_entity.type
_entity.pdbx_description
1 polymer ?
#
loop_
_entity_poly.entity_id
_entity_poly.type
_entity_poly.pdbx_seq_one_letter_code
_entity_poly.pdbx_strand_id
1 'polypeptide(L)'
;MAVLKKKYKIWETEYYFIEAVLENIWWENIINKSFEKKLKLIVEQIIKNNKVLEFKNKFSISILFTGDKKINQLNKKFRKINSPTNVLSFPSMPIDINTNNFLDLDCNSSIFLGNIVISSDTLIKEANNEKKIEEDHLIHLFIHGVLHLLGYDHETSYDAKIMETLEIKILKCLNINNPYKEII
;
A
#
# COMPACT_ATOMS: atom_id res chain seq x y z
N MET A 1 29.20 14.26 3.48
CA MET A 1 27.86 13.79 3.13
C MET A 1 27.09 13.56 4.43
N ALA A 2 26.04 14.32 4.67
CA ALA A 2 25.19 14.08 5.84
C ALA A 2 24.53 12.71 5.68
N VAL A 3 24.77 11.81 6.61
CA VAL A 3 24.05 10.53 6.69
C VAL A 3 22.61 10.90 7.01
N LEU A 4 21.70 10.75 6.04
CA LEU A 4 20.27 10.92 6.26
C LEU A 4 19.86 9.92 7.35
N LYS A 5 19.48 10.46 8.49
CA LYS A 5 19.04 9.67 9.64
C LYS A 5 17.69 9.07 9.27
N LYS A 6 17.62 7.74 9.10
CA LYS A 6 16.36 7.05 8.84
C LYS A 6 15.39 7.35 9.98
N LYS A 7 14.17 7.68 9.64
CA LYS A 7 13.11 7.92 10.61
C LYS A 7 12.14 6.74 10.61
N TYR A 8 11.70 6.35 11.79
CA TYR A 8 10.79 5.23 11.98
C TYR A 8 9.42 5.75 12.41
N LYS A 9 8.38 5.15 11.91
CA LYS A 9 6.99 5.38 12.30
C LYS A 9 6.34 4.05 12.63
N ILE A 10 5.47 4.07 13.63
CA ILE A 10 4.66 2.91 14.01
C ILE A 10 3.22 3.39 14.19
N TRP A 11 2.28 2.65 13.60
CA TRP A 11 0.85 2.84 13.78
C TRP A 11 0.24 1.52 14.22
N GLU A 12 -0.43 1.52 15.36
CA GLU A 12 -0.94 0.32 15.98
C GLU A 12 -2.34 0.53 16.55
N THR A 13 -3.16 -0.50 16.37
CA THR A 13 -4.48 -0.66 16.99
C THR A 13 -4.67 -2.11 17.43
N GLU A 14 -5.85 -2.46 17.93
CA GLU A 14 -6.20 -3.86 18.16
C GLU A 14 -6.27 -4.71 16.89
N TYR A 15 -6.47 -4.09 15.70
CA TYR A 15 -6.64 -4.76 14.42
C TYR A 15 -5.37 -4.82 13.57
N TYR A 16 -4.45 -3.88 13.73
CA TYR A 16 -3.26 -3.83 12.89
C TYR A 16 -2.02 -3.28 13.60
N PHE A 17 -0.86 -3.65 13.06
CA PHE A 17 0.44 -3.08 13.36
C PHE A 17 1.13 -2.72 12.05
N ILE A 18 1.42 -1.45 11.83
CA ILE A 18 2.12 -0.98 10.64
C ILE A 18 3.39 -0.27 11.09
N GLU A 19 4.54 -0.76 10.63
CA GLU A 19 5.83 -0.10 10.81
C GLU A 19 6.31 0.50 9.50
N ALA A 20 6.96 1.65 9.56
CA ALA A 20 7.49 2.31 8.40
C ALA A 20 8.88 2.89 8.63
N VAL A 21 9.70 2.83 7.58
CA VAL A 21 11.01 3.48 7.50
C VAL A 21 10.95 4.58 6.44
N LEU A 22 11.29 5.81 6.82
CA LEU A 22 11.36 6.98 5.95
C LEU A 22 12.83 7.28 5.65
N GLU A 23 13.23 7.19 4.38
CA GLU A 23 14.64 7.35 3.96
C GLU A 23 15.00 8.76 3.49
N ASN A 24 14.03 9.67 3.33
CA ASN A 24 14.30 11.06 2.98
C ASN A 24 13.33 12.04 3.66
N ILE A 25 13.72 13.33 3.67
CA ILE A 25 12.98 14.40 4.37
C ILE A 25 11.61 14.68 3.73
N TRP A 26 11.42 14.43 2.44
CA TRP A 26 10.15 14.63 1.77
C TRP A 26 9.06 13.73 2.38
N TRP A 27 9.40 12.48 2.69
CA TRP A 27 8.50 11.56 3.38
C TRP A 27 8.09 12.05 4.77
N GLU A 28 9.01 12.71 5.50
CA GLU A 28 8.70 13.27 6.82
C GLU A 28 7.65 14.38 6.75
N ASN A 29 7.63 15.14 5.65
CA ASN A 29 6.66 16.22 5.45
C ASN A 29 5.28 15.67 5.07
N ILE A 30 5.20 14.66 4.21
CA ILE A 30 3.93 14.12 3.74
C ILE A 30 3.31 13.13 4.75
N ILE A 31 4.13 12.32 5.44
CA ILE A 31 3.71 11.41 6.51
C ILE A 31 3.56 12.18 7.84
N ASN A 32 2.64 13.12 7.84
CA ASN A 32 2.33 13.97 8.98
C ASN A 32 1.07 13.49 9.73
N LYS A 33 0.62 14.26 10.72
CA LYS A 33 -0.57 13.94 11.53
C LYS A 33 -1.87 13.83 10.71
N SER A 34 -1.98 14.55 9.57
CA SER A 34 -3.13 14.44 8.68
C SER A 34 -3.16 13.08 8.00
N PHE A 35 -2.03 12.68 7.43
CA PHE A 35 -1.87 11.34 6.85
C PHE A 35 -2.14 10.23 7.86
N GLU A 36 -1.64 10.36 9.10
CA GLU A 36 -1.87 9.36 10.16
C GLU A 36 -3.36 9.16 10.48
N LYS A 37 -4.15 10.23 10.50
CA LYS A 37 -5.60 10.15 10.67
C LYS A 37 -6.27 9.45 9.48
N LYS A 38 -5.86 9.79 8.26
CA LYS A 38 -6.37 9.14 7.03
C LYS A 38 -5.97 7.66 6.99
N LEU A 39 -4.74 7.32 7.39
CA LEU A 39 -4.27 5.93 7.43
C LEU A 39 -5.19 5.02 8.25
N LYS A 40 -5.65 5.48 9.42
CA LYS A 40 -6.61 4.74 10.23
C LYS A 40 -7.89 4.46 9.46
N LEU A 41 -8.47 5.51 8.83
CA LEU A 41 -9.69 5.36 8.03
C LEU A 41 -9.48 4.43 6.83
N ILE A 42 -8.33 4.53 6.15
CA ILE A 42 -7.98 3.66 5.02
C ILE A 42 -8.01 2.20 5.46
N VAL A 43 -7.29 1.88 6.54
CA VAL A 43 -7.19 0.51 7.04
C VAL A 43 -8.57 -0.02 7.48
N GLU A 44 -9.38 0.79 8.18
CA GLU A 44 -10.76 0.43 8.54
C GLU A 44 -11.61 0.13 7.29
N GLN A 45 -11.46 0.92 6.21
CA GLN A 45 -12.19 0.67 4.96
C GLN A 45 -11.69 -0.57 4.22
N ILE A 46 -10.38 -0.85 4.25
CA ILE A 46 -9.82 -2.08 3.69
C ILE A 46 -10.39 -3.29 4.44
N ILE A 47 -10.35 -3.29 5.78
CA ILE A 47 -10.90 -4.37 6.61
C ILE A 47 -12.39 -4.58 6.30
N LYS A 48 -13.19 -3.50 6.32
CA LYS A 48 -14.64 -3.56 6.09
C LYS A 48 -15.03 -4.11 4.72
N ASN A 49 -14.21 -3.86 3.70
CA ASN A 49 -14.52 -4.22 2.32
C ASN A 49 -13.81 -5.48 1.85
N ASN A 50 -13.02 -6.11 2.71
CA ASN A 50 -12.21 -7.28 2.35
C ASN A 50 -12.59 -8.48 3.20
N LYS A 51 -13.16 -9.52 2.56
CA LYS A 51 -13.55 -10.76 3.24
C LYS A 51 -12.38 -11.50 3.89
N VAL A 52 -11.17 -11.34 3.35
CA VAL A 52 -9.95 -11.94 3.88
C VAL A 52 -9.61 -11.42 5.27
N LEU A 53 -9.94 -10.15 5.55
CA LEU A 53 -9.71 -9.48 6.83
C LEU A 53 -10.93 -9.44 7.76
N GLU A 54 -12.04 -10.10 7.41
CA GLU A 54 -13.20 -10.25 8.30
C GLU A 54 -12.87 -11.08 9.56
N PHE A 55 -11.66 -11.64 9.63
CA PHE A 55 -11.21 -12.46 10.74
C PHE A 55 -10.63 -11.62 11.87
N LYS A 56 -10.86 -12.10 13.09
CA LYS A 56 -10.47 -11.48 14.38
C LYS A 56 -8.96 -11.31 14.58
N ASN A 57 -8.13 -11.61 13.61
CA ASN A 57 -6.68 -11.61 13.73
C ASN A 57 -6.09 -10.24 13.47
N LYS A 58 -5.20 -9.81 14.35
CA LYS A 58 -4.36 -8.64 14.12
C LYS A 58 -3.43 -8.93 12.95
N PHE A 59 -3.30 -8.00 12.00
CA PHE A 59 -2.33 -8.12 10.92
C PHE A 59 -1.21 -7.10 11.04
N SER A 60 -0.09 -7.36 10.36
CA SER A 60 1.04 -6.44 10.32
C SER A 60 1.57 -6.25 8.90
N ILE A 61 2.09 -5.04 8.63
CA ILE A 61 2.68 -4.62 7.36
C ILE A 61 3.95 -3.82 7.67
N SER A 62 5.02 -4.05 6.89
CA SER A 62 6.21 -3.19 6.92
C SER A 62 6.27 -2.33 5.66
N ILE A 63 6.54 -1.03 5.80
CA ILE A 63 6.61 -0.08 4.70
C ILE A 63 7.99 0.57 4.61
N LEU A 64 8.57 0.58 3.42
CA LEU A 64 9.75 1.35 3.10
C LEU A 64 9.39 2.52 2.20
N PHE A 65 9.46 3.73 2.73
CA PHE A 65 9.33 4.97 2.01
C PHE A 65 10.73 5.44 1.55
N THR A 66 10.99 5.36 0.26
CA THR A 66 12.34 5.56 -0.33
C THR A 66 12.28 6.45 -1.59
N GLY A 67 13.32 6.41 -2.41
CA GLY A 67 13.40 7.05 -3.72
C GLY A 67 13.71 6.06 -4.84
N ASP A 68 13.78 6.57 -6.08
CA ASP A 68 13.92 5.78 -7.31
C ASP A 68 15.14 4.87 -7.32
N LYS A 69 16.25 5.32 -6.77
CA LYS A 69 17.49 4.52 -6.73
C LYS A 69 17.29 3.19 -6.00
N LYS A 70 16.63 3.21 -4.86
CA LYS A 70 16.43 2.02 -4.03
C LYS A 70 15.36 1.11 -4.62
N ILE A 71 14.22 1.68 -5.04
CA ILE A 71 13.15 0.88 -5.61
C ILE A 71 13.56 0.23 -6.94
N ASN A 72 14.39 0.90 -7.77
CA ASN A 72 14.96 0.33 -8.99
C ASN A 72 15.82 -0.92 -8.69
N GLN A 73 16.66 -0.85 -7.63
CA GLN A 73 17.45 -2.02 -7.22
C GLN A 73 16.57 -3.22 -6.87
N LEU A 74 15.46 -2.97 -6.16
CA LEU A 74 14.50 -4.00 -5.78
C LEU A 74 13.74 -4.54 -6.99
N ASN A 75 13.28 -3.65 -7.88
CA ASN A 75 12.57 -4.01 -9.10
C ASN A 75 13.45 -4.89 -10.02
N LYS A 76 14.73 -4.50 -10.17
CA LYS A 76 15.71 -5.30 -10.91
C LYS A 76 15.95 -6.66 -10.26
N LYS A 77 16.09 -6.70 -8.93
CA LYS A 77 16.38 -7.94 -8.20
C LYS A 77 15.22 -8.93 -8.26
N PHE A 78 14.00 -8.47 -7.99
CA PHE A 78 12.85 -9.35 -7.77
C PHE A 78 11.96 -9.51 -9.01
N ARG A 79 11.78 -8.44 -9.82
CA ARG A 79 10.93 -8.48 -11.03
C ARG A 79 11.74 -8.52 -12.33
N LYS A 80 13.10 -8.43 -12.28
CA LYS A 80 14.01 -8.39 -13.43
C LYS A 80 13.82 -7.17 -14.34
N ILE A 81 13.19 -6.12 -13.84
CA ILE A 81 12.94 -4.86 -14.56
C ILE A 81 13.94 -3.82 -14.06
N ASN A 82 14.79 -3.31 -14.95
CA ASN A 82 15.82 -2.32 -14.61
C ASN A 82 15.31 -0.88 -14.82
N SER A 83 14.23 -0.53 -14.14
CA SER A 83 13.67 0.83 -14.08
C SER A 83 13.00 1.06 -12.73
N PRO A 84 12.92 2.30 -12.23
CA PRO A 84 12.13 2.61 -11.06
C PRO A 84 10.63 2.39 -11.33
N THR A 85 9.88 2.22 -10.26
CA THR A 85 8.41 2.16 -10.25
C THR A 85 7.91 2.95 -9.04
N ASN A 86 6.63 3.23 -8.97
CA ASN A 86 6.00 3.96 -7.86
C ASN A 86 5.87 3.09 -6.61
N VAL A 87 5.41 1.84 -6.74
CA VAL A 87 5.20 0.91 -5.62
C VAL A 87 5.62 -0.51 -5.99
N LEU A 88 6.12 -1.24 -4.99
CA LEU A 88 6.34 -2.69 -5.03
C LEU A 88 5.73 -3.32 -3.79
N SER A 89 4.98 -4.40 -3.97
CA SER A 89 4.42 -5.21 -2.91
C SER A 89 5.05 -6.60 -2.90
N PHE A 90 5.38 -7.07 -1.70
CA PHE A 90 6.01 -8.37 -1.46
C PHE A 90 5.17 -9.11 -0.42
N PRO A 91 4.15 -9.89 -0.84
CA PRO A 91 3.36 -10.71 0.06
C PRO A 91 4.24 -11.69 0.84
N SER A 92 3.94 -11.91 2.12
CA SER A 92 4.66 -12.87 2.95
C SER A 92 4.27 -14.32 2.64
N MET A 93 3.04 -14.49 2.16
CA MET A 93 2.48 -15.77 1.72
C MET A 93 1.54 -15.55 0.53
N PRO A 94 1.36 -16.54 -0.34
CA PRO A 94 0.36 -16.46 -1.40
C PRO A 94 -1.04 -16.52 -0.77
N ILE A 95 -1.83 -15.51 -1.08
CA ILE A 95 -3.23 -15.42 -0.69
C ILE A 95 -4.07 -15.59 -1.94
N ASP A 96 -4.98 -16.55 -1.94
CA ASP A 96 -5.98 -16.68 -2.99
C ASP A 96 -7.33 -16.14 -2.45
N ILE A 97 -7.79 -15.05 -3.02
CA ILE A 97 -9.06 -14.40 -2.64
C ILE A 97 -10.29 -15.28 -2.91
N ASN A 98 -10.15 -16.32 -3.75
CA ASN A 98 -11.22 -17.24 -4.11
C ASN A 98 -11.28 -18.47 -3.20
N THR A 99 -10.19 -18.76 -2.49
CA THR A 99 -10.11 -19.87 -1.54
C THR A 99 -9.88 -19.26 -0.15
N ASN A 100 -10.75 -19.56 0.81
CA ASN A 100 -10.64 -19.05 2.18
C ASN A 100 -9.44 -19.69 2.93
N ASN A 101 -8.24 -19.68 2.34
CA ASN A 101 -7.03 -20.29 2.89
C ASN A 101 -6.56 -19.67 4.24
N PHE A 102 -7.20 -18.60 4.68
CA PHE A 102 -6.95 -17.97 6.00
C PHE A 102 -7.68 -18.64 7.15
N LEU A 103 -8.64 -19.52 6.88
CA LEU A 103 -9.48 -20.14 7.91
C LEU A 103 -8.69 -21.08 8.84
N ASP A 104 -7.51 -21.53 8.42
CA ASP A 104 -6.66 -22.45 9.19
C ASP A 104 -5.65 -21.74 10.09
N LEU A 105 -5.61 -20.40 10.09
CA LEU A 105 -4.73 -19.65 10.98
C LEU A 105 -5.34 -19.54 12.37
N ASP A 106 -4.55 -19.85 13.41
CA ASP A 106 -4.94 -19.72 14.79
C ASP A 106 -5.47 -18.29 15.06
N CYS A 107 -6.71 -18.18 15.54
CA CYS A 107 -7.41 -16.92 15.79
C CYS A 107 -6.69 -15.96 16.74
N ASN A 108 -5.66 -16.41 17.45
CA ASN A 108 -4.85 -15.63 18.38
C ASN A 108 -3.52 -15.16 17.78
N SER A 109 -3.18 -15.53 16.55
CA SER A 109 -1.91 -15.15 15.93
C SER A 109 -2.02 -13.84 15.15
N SER A 110 -0.97 -13.00 15.21
CA SER A 110 -0.82 -11.86 14.32
C SER A 110 -0.33 -12.33 12.95
N ILE A 111 -0.98 -11.87 11.88
CA ILE A 111 -0.64 -12.25 10.49
C ILE A 111 0.26 -11.18 9.88
N PHE A 112 1.49 -11.53 9.52
CA PHE A 112 2.33 -10.64 8.73
C PHE A 112 1.92 -10.73 7.25
N LEU A 113 1.33 -9.66 6.70
CA LEU A 113 0.87 -9.63 5.31
C LEU A 113 2.03 -9.47 4.33
N GLY A 114 3.06 -8.72 4.68
CA GLY A 114 4.22 -8.52 3.82
C GLY A 114 4.79 -7.10 3.86
N ASN A 115 5.55 -6.78 2.81
CA ASN A 115 6.27 -5.52 2.71
C ASN A 115 5.77 -4.69 1.53
N ILE A 116 5.69 -3.36 1.72
CA ILE A 116 5.40 -2.39 0.66
C ILE A 116 6.60 -1.44 0.54
N VAL A 117 7.01 -1.13 -0.68
CA VAL A 117 8.06 -0.13 -0.95
C VAL A 117 7.49 0.93 -1.88
N ILE A 118 7.60 2.22 -1.51
CA ILE A 118 7.06 3.33 -2.31
C ILE A 118 8.19 4.32 -2.60
N SER A 119 8.27 4.78 -3.88
CA SER A 119 9.24 5.78 -4.32
C SER A 119 8.65 7.19 -4.34
N SER A 120 9.31 8.13 -3.65
CA SER A 120 8.95 9.56 -3.70
C SER A 120 9.12 10.15 -5.10
N ASP A 121 10.22 9.83 -5.78
CA ASP A 121 10.58 10.48 -7.03
C ASP A 121 9.57 10.14 -8.13
N THR A 122 9.21 8.86 -8.27
CA THR A 122 8.21 8.41 -9.23
C THR A 122 6.82 8.91 -8.83
N LEU A 123 6.44 8.86 -7.55
CA LEU A 123 5.15 9.36 -7.04
C LEU A 123 4.94 10.84 -7.39
N ILE A 124 5.92 11.70 -7.08
CA ILE A 124 5.86 13.14 -7.37
C ILE A 124 5.70 13.37 -8.88
N LYS A 125 6.49 12.67 -9.69
CA LYS A 125 6.44 12.77 -11.15
C LYS A 125 5.06 12.40 -11.70
N GLU A 126 4.48 11.31 -11.23
CA GLU A 126 3.14 10.86 -11.65
C GLU A 126 2.06 11.85 -11.20
N ALA A 127 2.08 12.27 -9.93
CA ALA A 127 1.12 13.24 -9.40
C ALA A 127 1.13 14.55 -10.21
N ASN A 128 2.32 15.07 -10.53
CA ASN A 128 2.45 16.28 -11.35
C ASN A 128 1.92 16.09 -12.78
N ASN A 129 2.26 14.98 -13.44
CA ASN A 129 1.83 14.68 -14.80
C ASN A 129 0.30 14.52 -14.90
N GLU A 130 -0.31 13.94 -13.88
CA GLU A 130 -1.74 13.67 -13.82
C GLU A 130 -2.55 14.75 -13.09
N LYS A 131 -1.86 15.81 -12.62
CA LYS A 131 -2.44 16.92 -11.84
C LYS A 131 -3.20 16.44 -10.59
N LYS A 132 -2.67 15.42 -9.94
CA LYS A 132 -3.16 14.86 -8.68
C LYS A 132 -2.46 15.52 -7.49
N ILE A 133 -3.13 15.52 -6.33
CA ILE A 133 -2.51 15.87 -5.06
C ILE A 133 -1.57 14.72 -4.66
N GLU A 134 -0.33 15.03 -4.30
CA GLU A 134 0.69 14.02 -3.96
C GLU A 134 0.25 13.10 -2.81
N GLU A 135 -0.42 13.65 -1.78
CA GLU A 135 -0.97 12.86 -0.66
C GLU A 135 -2.07 11.91 -1.13
N ASP A 136 -2.96 12.35 -2.03
CA ASP A 136 -4.03 11.50 -2.57
C ASP A 136 -3.46 10.37 -3.43
N HIS A 137 -2.42 10.67 -4.22
CA HIS A 137 -1.72 9.65 -4.99
C HIS A 137 -0.97 8.66 -4.10
N LEU A 138 -0.32 9.13 -3.02
CA LEU A 138 0.27 8.26 -2.01
C LEU A 138 -0.77 7.32 -1.39
N ILE A 139 -1.94 7.84 -1.03
CA ILE A 139 -3.02 7.05 -0.45
C ILE A 139 -3.48 5.97 -1.43
N HIS A 140 -3.63 6.31 -2.72
CA HIS A 140 -3.96 5.35 -3.75
C HIS A 140 -2.89 4.24 -3.85
N LEU A 141 -1.60 4.59 -3.95
CA LEU A 141 -0.50 3.61 -4.02
C LEU A 141 -0.43 2.72 -2.77
N PHE A 142 -0.73 3.27 -1.60
CA PHE A 142 -0.78 2.49 -0.36
C PHE A 142 -1.93 1.48 -0.39
N ILE A 143 -3.16 1.90 -0.76
CA ILE A 143 -4.31 1.00 -0.90
C ILE A 143 -4.00 -0.11 -1.90
N HIS A 144 -3.51 0.25 -3.09
CA HIS A 144 -3.08 -0.66 -4.15
C HIS A 144 -2.07 -1.70 -3.64
N GLY A 145 -1.04 -1.24 -2.96
CA GLY A 145 -0.03 -2.11 -2.37
C GLY A 145 -0.59 -3.08 -1.34
N VAL A 146 -1.49 -2.63 -0.46
CA VAL A 146 -2.13 -3.50 0.53
C VAL A 146 -3.04 -4.53 -0.14
N LEU A 147 -3.78 -4.15 -1.18
CA LEU A 147 -4.62 -5.10 -1.91
C LEU A 147 -3.79 -6.22 -2.56
N HIS A 148 -2.62 -5.89 -3.11
CA HIS A 148 -1.68 -6.92 -3.58
C HIS A 148 -1.20 -7.84 -2.46
N LEU A 149 -0.93 -7.32 -1.25
CA LEU A 149 -0.59 -8.16 -0.10
C LEU A 149 -1.75 -9.09 0.28
N LEU A 150 -2.98 -8.71 -0.01
CA LEU A 150 -4.20 -9.47 0.25
C LEU A 150 -4.60 -10.40 -0.90
N GLY A 151 -3.74 -10.55 -1.93
CA GLY A 151 -3.94 -11.50 -3.02
C GLY A 151 -4.76 -10.96 -4.19
N TYR A 152 -5.12 -9.68 -4.20
CA TYR A 152 -5.68 -9.06 -5.40
C TYR A 152 -4.59 -8.83 -6.44
N ASP A 153 -4.96 -8.97 -7.71
CA ASP A 153 -4.05 -8.73 -8.83
C ASP A 153 -4.80 -8.03 -9.98
N HIS A 154 -4.07 -7.61 -11.00
CA HIS A 154 -4.61 -6.96 -12.19
C HIS A 154 -3.98 -7.52 -13.48
N GLU A 155 -3.53 -8.78 -13.45
CA GLU A 155 -2.96 -9.44 -14.63
C GLU A 155 -4.02 -9.73 -15.70
N THR A 156 -5.25 -10.08 -15.31
CA THR A 156 -6.37 -10.20 -16.23
C THR A 156 -7.30 -8.99 -16.14
N SER A 157 -8.03 -8.70 -17.22
CA SER A 157 -9.03 -7.60 -17.23
C SER A 157 -10.14 -7.81 -16.17
N TYR A 158 -10.45 -9.05 -15.83
CA TYR A 158 -11.44 -9.38 -14.80
C TYR A 158 -10.90 -9.04 -13.41
N ASP A 159 -9.68 -9.48 -13.08
CA ASP A 159 -9.04 -9.21 -11.79
C ASP A 159 -8.77 -7.72 -11.60
N ALA A 160 -8.29 -7.05 -12.65
CA ALA A 160 -8.11 -5.60 -12.68
C ALA A 160 -9.40 -4.88 -12.30
N LYS A 161 -10.53 -5.24 -12.92
CA LYS A 161 -11.84 -4.63 -12.62
C LYS A 161 -12.28 -4.82 -11.17
N ILE A 162 -12.00 -5.98 -10.57
CA ILE A 162 -12.31 -6.25 -9.16
C ILE A 162 -11.47 -5.34 -8.26
N MET A 163 -10.15 -5.33 -8.47
CA MET A 163 -9.21 -4.56 -7.67
C MET A 163 -9.48 -3.05 -7.79
N GLU A 164 -9.59 -2.51 -9.00
CA GLU A 164 -9.88 -1.10 -9.27
C GLU A 164 -11.23 -0.66 -8.66
N THR A 165 -12.27 -1.50 -8.75
CA THR A 165 -13.56 -1.21 -8.13
C THR A 165 -13.44 -1.05 -6.62
N LEU A 166 -12.63 -1.90 -5.97
CA LEU A 166 -12.39 -1.83 -4.54
C LEU A 166 -11.58 -0.60 -4.16
N GLU A 167 -10.54 -0.27 -4.92
CA GLU A 167 -9.76 0.96 -4.73
C GLU A 167 -10.62 2.21 -4.83
N ILE A 168 -11.43 2.33 -5.90
CA ILE A 168 -12.36 3.45 -6.09
C ILE A 168 -13.33 3.57 -4.92
N LYS A 169 -13.87 2.44 -4.44
CA LYS A 169 -14.79 2.43 -3.30
C LYS A 169 -14.13 2.96 -2.03
N ILE A 170 -12.91 2.54 -1.74
CA ILE A 170 -12.16 2.98 -0.56
C ILE A 170 -11.78 4.46 -0.68
N LEU A 171 -11.24 4.88 -1.84
CA LEU A 171 -10.85 6.27 -2.11
C LEU A 171 -12.04 7.23 -2.00
N LYS A 172 -13.21 6.83 -2.48
CA LYS A 172 -14.45 7.61 -2.35
C LYS A 172 -14.83 7.88 -0.90
N CYS A 173 -14.63 6.93 0.01
CA CYS A 173 -14.87 7.14 1.45
C CYS A 173 -13.94 8.20 2.06
N LEU A 174 -12.83 8.51 1.41
CA LEU A 174 -11.84 9.51 1.83
C LEU A 174 -12.01 10.83 1.07
N ASN A 175 -13.04 10.98 0.24
CA ASN A 175 -13.25 12.09 -0.69
C ASN A 175 -12.09 12.30 -1.68
N ILE A 176 -11.43 11.20 -2.08
CA ILE A 176 -10.38 11.19 -3.11
C ILE A 176 -11.02 10.78 -4.44
N ASN A 177 -10.69 11.52 -5.49
CA ASN A 177 -11.22 11.27 -6.83
C ASN A 177 -10.79 9.91 -7.37
N ASN A 178 -11.61 9.36 -8.29
CA ASN A 178 -11.28 8.15 -9.03
C ASN A 178 -9.93 8.32 -9.76
N PRO A 179 -8.91 7.48 -9.47
CA PRO A 179 -7.60 7.60 -10.11
C PRO A 179 -7.58 7.10 -11.54
N TYR A 180 -8.55 6.29 -11.91
CA TYR A 180 -8.67 5.70 -13.24
C TYR A 180 -9.47 6.63 -14.17
N LYS A 181 -9.02 6.77 -15.41
CA LYS A 181 -9.79 7.49 -16.42
C LYS A 181 -11.06 6.68 -16.70
N GLU A 182 -12.22 7.31 -16.58
CA GLU A 182 -13.43 6.70 -17.09
C GLU A 182 -13.21 6.46 -18.59
N ILE A 183 -13.29 5.19 -18.99
CA ILE A 183 -13.37 4.84 -20.41
C ILE A 183 -14.79 5.26 -20.82
N ILE A 184 -14.87 6.46 -21.42
CA ILE A 184 -16.10 6.97 -22.05
C ILE A 184 -16.35 6.18 -23.34
#